data_c72424fe9ff2d22a95e6a4edbafb9fe9
#
_entry.id   c72424fe9ff2d22a95e6a4edbafb9fe9
#
_cell.length_a   1.000
_cell.length_b   1.000
_cell.length_c   1.000
_cell.angle_alpha   90.00
_cell.angle_beta   90.00
_cell.angle_gamma   90.00
#
_symmetry.space_group_name_H-M   'P 1'
#
loop_
_entity.id
_entity.type
_entity.pdbx_description
1 polymer ?
#
loop_
_entity_poly.entity_id
_entity_poly.type
_entity_poly.pdbx_seq_one_letter_code
_entity_poly.pdbx_strand_id
1 'polypeptide(L)'
;HEPGSTLKLMGMIALLEDNYIDENTAVNTGNGEIKFYGKYKVKDSHRGGYGIVTAAKAFEVSSNVGMVRLITDHYGKNPEQFIDRLYNMGLNKPLEMPILGEGLPKIPYPTDSDWDGLDLPWMAYGYGVSFTPLQLLTFYNAVANDGVMVKPRLLKQISNLGNLPTKRFSVEVINPSICSKPTLEKVQKMMFNVVDKKWGTGHGIKDPLLKMAGKTGTCQVDYTKDEVQYVSSFVGYFPADAPKYSCMVVVHRPNKQKGYYGATVAAPVFKTIAKKIYNSLPQEVHLNNAAILSTLEKEASMAGDESVPNVTGMEPESAVELLDAMGWEVQLKGKGKVVRQSIKPGKTATSKKTILLELS
;
A
#
# COMPACT_ATOMS: atom_id res chain seq x y z
N HIS A 1 17.81 7.44 8.24
CA HIS A 1 17.20 7.74 9.55
C HIS A 1 16.49 6.49 10.10
N GLU A 2 16.28 6.47 11.41
CA GLU A 2 15.49 5.42 12.04
C GLU A 2 14.03 5.49 11.56
N PRO A 3 13.44 4.35 11.13
CA PRO A 3 12.12 4.32 10.54
C PRO A 3 10.97 4.52 11.56
N GLY A 4 11.26 4.28 12.85
CA GLY A 4 10.23 4.24 13.87
C GLY A 4 9.15 3.23 13.54
N SER A 5 7.90 3.55 13.88
CA SER A 5 6.76 2.63 13.71
C SER A 5 6.47 2.16 12.29
N THR A 6 7.15 2.68 11.26
CA THR A 6 7.01 2.12 9.90
C THR A 6 7.71 0.76 9.77
N LEU A 7 8.72 0.45 10.60
CA LEU A 7 9.36 -0.87 10.62
C LEU A 7 8.42 -1.99 11.12
N LYS A 8 7.40 -1.66 11.89
CA LYS A 8 6.45 -2.66 12.44
C LYS A 8 5.78 -3.52 11.37
N LEU A 9 5.67 -3.02 10.13
CA LEU A 9 5.17 -3.79 9.00
C LEU A 9 6.08 -4.99 8.71
N MET A 10 7.40 -4.76 8.65
CA MET A 10 8.39 -5.82 8.43
C MET A 10 8.37 -6.85 9.57
N GLY A 11 8.31 -6.37 10.82
CA GLY A 11 8.17 -7.24 11.99
C GLY A 11 6.89 -8.08 11.98
N MET A 12 5.77 -7.51 11.55
CA MET A 12 4.50 -8.24 11.42
C MET A 12 4.58 -9.29 10.31
N ILE A 13 5.18 -8.94 9.15
CA ILE A 13 5.40 -9.91 8.07
C ILE A 13 6.28 -11.06 8.56
N ALA A 14 7.37 -10.78 9.26
CA ALA A 14 8.26 -11.81 9.81
C ALA A 14 7.51 -12.81 10.70
N LEU A 15 6.75 -12.32 11.66
CA LEU A 15 5.98 -13.14 12.59
C LEU A 15 4.93 -14.00 11.92
N LEU A 16 4.21 -13.45 10.93
CA LEU A 16 3.18 -14.16 10.18
C LEU A 16 3.79 -15.20 9.24
N GLU A 17 4.89 -14.87 8.57
CA GLU A 17 5.56 -15.74 7.60
C GLU A 17 6.25 -16.92 8.28
N ASP A 18 6.79 -16.73 9.48
CA ASP A 18 7.37 -17.80 10.30
C ASP A 18 6.31 -18.62 11.06
N ASN A 19 5.01 -18.28 10.87
CA ASN A 19 3.87 -18.93 11.53
C ASN A 19 3.94 -18.91 13.07
N TYR A 20 4.58 -17.90 13.64
CA TYR A 20 4.59 -17.70 15.10
C TYR A 20 3.27 -17.15 15.61
N ILE A 21 2.58 -16.38 14.79
CA ILE A 21 1.29 -15.77 15.11
C ILE A 21 0.35 -15.81 13.90
N ASP A 22 -0.93 -15.58 14.17
CA ASP A 22 -1.92 -15.11 13.20
C ASP A 22 -2.42 -13.70 13.56
N GLU A 23 -3.29 -13.12 12.75
CA GLU A 23 -3.85 -11.79 12.95
C GLU A 23 -4.67 -11.67 14.26
N ASN A 24 -5.21 -12.78 14.77
CA ASN A 24 -6.05 -12.85 15.97
C ASN A 24 -5.26 -13.22 17.23
N THR A 25 -4.00 -13.57 17.09
CA THR A 25 -3.15 -13.91 18.25
C THR A 25 -3.19 -12.81 19.29
N ALA A 26 -3.54 -13.18 20.51
CA ALA A 26 -3.67 -12.23 21.62
C ALA A 26 -2.30 -11.76 22.11
N VAL A 27 -2.15 -10.47 22.29
CA VAL A 27 -0.98 -9.87 22.92
C VAL A 27 -1.41 -8.94 24.05
N ASN A 28 -0.78 -9.09 25.21
CA ASN A 28 -1.09 -8.26 26.37
C ASN A 28 -0.15 -7.03 26.40
N THR A 29 -0.68 -5.86 26.12
CA THR A 29 0.05 -4.59 26.20
C THR A 29 0.06 -4.01 27.61
N GLY A 30 -0.64 -4.63 28.56
CA GLY A 30 -0.74 -4.19 29.95
C GLY A 30 -1.21 -2.74 30.04
N ASN A 31 -0.50 -1.96 30.82
CA ASN A 31 -0.73 -0.51 30.98
C ASN A 31 0.06 0.36 29.96
N GLY A 32 0.56 -0.25 28.89
CA GLY A 32 1.32 0.45 27.84
C GLY A 32 2.77 0.76 28.21
N GLU A 33 3.35 0.03 29.16
CA GLU A 33 4.78 0.12 29.51
C GLU A 33 5.36 -1.27 29.69
N ILE A 34 6.56 -1.50 29.15
CA ILE A 34 7.41 -2.67 29.42
C ILE A 34 8.83 -2.19 29.77
N LYS A 35 9.46 -2.84 30.73
CA LYS A 35 10.80 -2.51 31.21
C LYS A 35 11.77 -3.62 30.91
N PHE A 36 12.97 -3.24 30.45
CA PHE A 36 14.11 -4.12 30.25
C PHE A 36 15.21 -3.75 31.27
N TYR A 37 15.81 -4.75 31.87
CA TYR A 37 16.90 -4.58 32.85
C TYR A 37 16.60 -3.56 33.96
N GLY A 38 15.31 -3.43 34.34
CA GLY A 38 14.85 -2.49 35.38
C GLY A 38 14.93 -1.00 35.02
N LYS A 39 15.69 -0.62 34.01
CA LYS A 39 16.02 0.77 33.67
C LYS A 39 15.36 1.24 32.36
N TYR A 40 15.44 0.45 31.31
CA TYR A 40 15.02 0.85 29.96
C TYR A 40 13.54 0.60 29.76
N LYS A 41 12.83 1.59 29.24
CA LYS A 41 11.36 1.56 29.12
C LYS A 41 10.93 1.73 27.69
N VAL A 42 10.06 0.82 27.22
CA VAL A 42 9.26 1.02 26.01
C VAL A 42 7.85 1.41 26.42
N LYS A 43 7.32 2.44 25.78
CA LYS A 43 5.99 2.96 26.08
C LYS A 43 5.13 3.07 24.84
N ASP A 44 3.86 2.79 25.01
CA ASP A 44 2.85 3.17 24.03
C ASP A 44 2.58 4.68 24.09
N SER A 45 2.17 5.27 22.98
CA SER A 45 1.74 6.66 22.94
C SER A 45 0.40 6.88 23.65
N HIS A 46 -0.43 5.83 23.74
CA HIS A 46 -1.69 5.85 24.48
C HIS A 46 -1.45 5.58 25.98
N ARG A 47 -1.79 6.54 26.81
CA ARG A 47 -1.65 6.39 28.26
C ARG A 47 -2.60 5.31 28.78
N GLY A 48 -2.08 4.40 29.61
CA GLY A 48 -2.83 3.26 30.14
C GLY A 48 -2.83 2.02 29.26
N GLY A 49 -2.18 2.06 28.09
CA GLY A 49 -2.05 0.92 27.17
C GLY A 49 -3.35 0.51 26.52
N TYR A 50 -3.35 -0.67 25.95
CA TYR A 50 -4.53 -1.22 25.25
C TYR A 50 -5.04 -2.51 25.90
N GLY A 51 -4.46 -2.95 27.03
CA GLY A 51 -4.78 -4.22 27.64
C GLY A 51 -4.43 -5.41 26.74
N ILE A 52 -5.31 -6.39 26.67
CA ILE A 52 -5.17 -7.53 25.75
C ILE A 52 -5.85 -7.18 24.44
N VAL A 53 -5.08 -7.23 23.34
CA VAL A 53 -5.54 -6.96 21.97
C VAL A 53 -5.04 -8.04 21.03
N THR A 54 -5.60 -8.11 19.82
CA THR A 54 -5.09 -8.98 18.78
C THR A 54 -3.78 -8.41 18.17
N ALA A 55 -2.95 -9.26 17.58
CA ALA A 55 -1.74 -8.85 16.87
C ALA A 55 -2.07 -7.81 15.78
N ALA A 56 -3.13 -8.03 15.01
CA ALA A 56 -3.62 -7.07 14.02
C ALA A 56 -3.93 -5.70 14.67
N LYS A 57 -4.69 -5.69 15.76
CA LYS A 57 -5.03 -4.44 16.45
C LYS A 57 -3.81 -3.75 17.04
N ALA A 58 -2.84 -4.51 17.60
CA ALA A 58 -1.59 -3.95 18.11
C ALA A 58 -0.82 -3.21 16.99
N PHE A 59 -0.80 -3.74 15.77
CA PHE A 59 -0.24 -3.07 14.60
C PHE A 59 -1.05 -1.84 14.19
N GLU A 60 -2.38 -1.95 14.13
CA GLU A 60 -3.30 -0.89 13.68
C GLU A 60 -3.28 0.34 14.61
N VAL A 61 -3.20 0.14 15.92
CA VAL A 61 -3.04 1.21 16.93
C VAL A 61 -1.59 1.62 17.11
N SER A 62 -0.67 0.94 16.41
CA SER A 62 0.78 1.17 16.51
C SER A 62 1.35 1.00 17.93
N SER A 63 0.87 0.00 18.70
CA SER A 63 1.41 -0.30 20.02
C SER A 63 2.89 -0.68 19.93
N ASN A 64 3.75 0.03 20.67
CA ASN A 64 5.15 -0.31 20.82
C ASN A 64 5.30 -1.56 21.68
N VAL A 65 4.59 -1.58 22.82
CA VAL A 65 4.62 -2.70 23.77
C VAL A 65 4.11 -3.98 23.12
N GLY A 66 3.03 -3.91 22.33
CA GLY A 66 2.49 -5.05 21.59
C GLY A 66 3.50 -5.64 20.62
N MET A 67 4.13 -4.80 19.79
CA MET A 67 5.14 -5.26 18.82
C MET A 67 6.40 -5.80 19.51
N VAL A 68 6.88 -5.12 20.56
CA VAL A 68 8.03 -5.60 21.32
C VAL A 68 7.77 -6.98 21.92
N ARG A 69 6.60 -7.21 22.55
CA ARG A 69 6.25 -8.53 23.07
C ARG A 69 6.18 -9.57 21.97
N LEU A 70 5.44 -9.30 20.89
CA LEU A 70 5.34 -10.25 19.78
C LEU A 70 6.71 -10.65 19.22
N ILE A 71 7.63 -9.69 19.04
CA ILE A 71 8.96 -9.97 18.51
C ILE A 71 9.84 -10.66 19.57
N THR A 72 9.88 -10.16 20.80
CA THR A 72 10.78 -10.73 21.80
C THR A 72 10.34 -12.09 22.31
N ASP A 73 9.05 -12.35 22.42
CA ASP A 73 8.52 -13.64 22.88
C ASP A 73 8.83 -14.76 21.88
N HIS A 74 8.93 -14.45 20.57
CA HIS A 74 9.18 -15.45 19.53
C HIS A 74 10.63 -15.51 19.07
N TYR A 75 11.30 -14.36 18.92
CA TYR A 75 12.67 -14.30 18.40
C TYR A 75 13.73 -14.04 19.47
N GLY A 76 13.34 -13.81 20.75
CA GLY A 76 14.28 -13.42 21.80
C GLY A 76 15.35 -14.47 22.11
N LYS A 77 15.09 -15.76 21.85
CA LYS A 77 16.08 -16.85 22.01
C LYS A 77 16.97 -17.03 20.78
N ASN A 78 16.53 -16.60 19.64
CA ASN A 78 17.24 -16.70 18.36
C ASN A 78 16.98 -15.43 17.51
N PRO A 79 17.57 -14.28 17.88
CA PRO A 79 17.35 -13.03 17.19
C PRO A 79 17.88 -13.02 15.75
N GLU A 80 18.85 -13.87 15.41
CA GLU A 80 19.37 -14.05 14.05
C GLU A 80 18.24 -14.38 13.07
N GLN A 81 17.31 -15.25 13.47
CA GLN A 81 16.17 -15.62 12.62
C GLN A 81 15.32 -14.40 12.23
N PHE A 82 15.13 -13.44 13.12
CA PHE A 82 14.42 -12.20 12.82
C PHE A 82 15.20 -11.36 11.81
N ILE A 83 16.50 -11.19 12.02
CA ILE A 83 17.34 -10.40 11.12
C ILE A 83 17.45 -11.04 9.74
N ASP A 84 17.65 -12.36 9.68
CA ASP A 84 17.66 -13.12 8.43
C ASP A 84 16.34 -12.97 7.66
N ARG A 85 15.21 -12.93 8.37
CA ARG A 85 13.92 -12.67 7.74
C ARG A 85 13.87 -11.25 7.12
N LEU A 86 14.39 -10.23 7.80
CA LEU A 86 14.51 -8.88 7.24
C LEU A 86 15.43 -8.86 6.01
N TYR A 87 16.54 -9.60 6.04
CA TYR A 87 17.46 -9.73 4.90
C TYR A 87 16.80 -10.42 3.71
N ASN A 88 16.04 -11.49 3.95
CA ASN A 88 15.30 -12.20 2.91
C ASN A 88 14.22 -11.33 2.25
N MET A 89 13.69 -10.34 2.96
CA MET A 89 12.81 -9.33 2.39
C MET A 89 13.56 -8.32 1.49
N GLY A 90 14.90 -8.33 1.47
CA GLY A 90 15.73 -7.42 0.67
C GLY A 90 16.05 -6.09 1.34
N LEU A 91 15.91 -5.99 2.68
CA LEU A 91 16.07 -4.73 3.41
C LEU A 91 17.53 -4.36 3.70
N ASN A 92 18.46 -5.29 3.57
CA ASN A 92 19.88 -5.11 3.91
C ASN A 92 20.76 -4.58 2.75
N LYS A 93 20.15 -4.31 1.58
CA LYS A 93 20.87 -3.88 0.38
C LYS A 93 20.47 -2.46 -0.03
N PRO A 94 21.40 -1.67 -0.58
CA PRO A 94 21.05 -0.40 -1.21
C PRO A 94 20.19 -0.65 -2.44
N LEU A 95 19.47 0.37 -2.89
CA LEU A 95 18.68 0.33 -4.12
C LEU A 95 19.54 0.52 -5.38
N GLU A 96 20.80 0.95 -5.19
CA GLU A 96 21.74 1.26 -6.28
C GLU A 96 21.15 2.27 -7.28
N MET A 97 20.61 3.35 -6.72
CA MET A 97 20.00 4.41 -7.51
C MET A 97 21.05 5.17 -8.33
N PRO A 98 20.72 5.60 -9.56
CA PRO A 98 21.65 6.37 -10.40
C PRO A 98 21.73 7.83 -9.94
N ILE A 99 21.85 8.05 -8.63
CA ILE A 99 22.04 9.35 -7.97
C ILE A 99 23.12 9.22 -6.90
N LEU A 100 23.97 10.23 -6.80
CA LEU A 100 25.03 10.25 -5.79
C LEU A 100 24.44 10.45 -4.38
N GLY A 101 25.05 9.80 -3.38
CA GLY A 101 24.69 9.99 -1.98
C GLY A 101 23.54 9.12 -1.48
N GLU A 102 23.29 8.00 -2.14
CA GLU A 102 22.36 7.00 -1.57
C GLU A 102 22.90 6.50 -0.21
N GLY A 103 22.07 6.63 0.83
CA GLY A 103 22.39 6.09 2.16
C GLY A 103 22.25 4.58 2.19
N LEU A 104 23.20 3.91 2.84
CA LEU A 104 23.17 2.46 3.05
C LEU A 104 22.17 2.10 4.16
N PRO A 105 21.40 1.01 4.03
CA PRO A 105 20.63 0.48 5.13
C PRO A 105 21.56 -0.03 6.24
N LYS A 106 21.19 0.20 7.50
CA LYS A 106 21.90 -0.38 8.64
C LYS A 106 20.90 -1.20 9.45
N ILE A 107 21.18 -2.50 9.57
CA ILE A 107 20.45 -3.44 10.42
C ILE A 107 21.50 -4.18 11.21
N PRO A 108 21.68 -3.94 12.52
CA PRO A 108 22.60 -4.67 13.37
C PRO A 108 22.32 -6.17 13.34
N TYR A 109 23.38 -6.97 13.47
CA TYR A 109 23.28 -8.42 13.47
C TYR A 109 23.81 -8.99 14.81
N PRO A 110 23.25 -10.08 15.33
CA PRO A 110 23.61 -10.62 16.65
C PRO A 110 25.10 -10.97 16.86
N THR A 111 25.85 -11.15 15.77
CA THR A 111 27.32 -11.36 15.84
C THR A 111 28.13 -10.05 15.86
N ASP A 112 27.50 -8.91 15.70
CA ASP A 112 28.17 -7.62 15.76
C ASP A 112 28.66 -7.37 17.20
N SER A 113 29.83 -6.79 17.34
CA SER A 113 30.47 -6.59 18.65
C SER A 113 29.72 -5.63 19.59
N ASP A 114 28.88 -4.80 19.05
CA ASP A 114 28.05 -3.82 19.75
C ASP A 114 26.59 -4.30 19.97
N TRP A 115 26.26 -5.53 19.52
CA TRP A 115 24.96 -6.11 19.79
C TRP A 115 24.76 -6.39 21.27
N ASP A 116 23.63 -5.97 21.82
CA ASP A 116 23.24 -6.23 23.21
C ASP A 116 21.78 -6.70 23.34
N GLY A 117 21.33 -6.95 24.56
CA GLY A 117 19.96 -7.45 24.81
C GLY A 117 18.84 -6.43 24.56
N LEU A 118 19.17 -5.20 24.16
CA LEU A 118 18.19 -4.15 23.84
C LEU A 118 17.96 -3.99 22.32
N ASP A 119 18.88 -4.49 21.48
CA ASP A 119 18.79 -4.31 20.04
C ASP A 119 17.49 -4.87 19.47
N LEU A 120 17.18 -6.13 19.74
CA LEU A 120 15.94 -6.75 19.28
C LEU A 120 14.67 -6.02 19.79
N PRO A 121 14.51 -5.70 21.10
CA PRO A 121 13.43 -4.88 21.58
C PRO A 121 13.29 -3.53 20.90
N TRP A 122 14.42 -2.83 20.63
CA TRP A 122 14.40 -1.53 19.97
C TRP A 122 14.04 -1.65 18.49
N MET A 123 14.57 -2.65 17.78
CA MET A 123 14.19 -2.92 16.40
C MET A 123 12.69 -3.22 16.24
N ALA A 124 12.07 -3.90 17.21
CA ALA A 124 10.66 -4.27 17.14
C ALA A 124 9.71 -3.07 16.89
N TYR A 125 10.14 -1.84 17.23
CA TYR A 125 9.36 -0.64 16.97
C TYR A 125 10.13 0.45 16.20
N GLY A 126 11.29 0.07 15.60
CA GLY A 126 11.95 0.83 14.56
C GLY A 126 13.09 1.73 15.01
N TYR A 127 13.79 1.37 16.09
CA TYR A 127 15.00 2.02 16.55
C TYR A 127 16.23 1.10 16.40
N GLY A 128 17.43 1.67 16.42
CA GLY A 128 18.68 0.92 16.21
C GLY A 128 18.95 0.52 14.76
N VAL A 129 18.03 0.77 13.86
CA VAL A 129 18.15 0.50 12.41
C VAL A 129 18.07 1.79 11.62
N SER A 130 18.62 1.81 10.41
CA SER A 130 18.55 3.00 9.55
C SER A 130 18.19 2.65 8.11
N PHE A 131 17.28 3.44 7.54
CA PHE A 131 16.87 3.36 6.14
C PHE A 131 16.73 4.75 5.53
N THR A 132 16.86 4.83 4.22
CA THR A 132 16.41 6.00 3.49
C THR A 132 14.88 5.99 3.35
N PRO A 133 14.23 7.15 3.20
CA PRO A 133 12.79 7.19 2.88
C PRO A 133 12.45 6.42 1.61
N LEU A 134 13.34 6.42 0.63
CA LEU A 134 13.12 5.71 -0.63
C LEU A 134 13.17 4.18 -0.45
N GLN A 135 14.08 3.66 0.40
CA GLN A 135 14.11 2.23 0.74
C GLN A 135 12.81 1.80 1.42
N LEU A 136 12.34 2.57 2.40
CA LEU A 136 11.05 2.30 3.05
C LEU A 136 9.88 2.35 2.05
N LEU A 137 9.83 3.39 1.21
CA LEU A 137 8.79 3.50 0.19
C LEU A 137 8.82 2.32 -0.80
N THR A 138 10.00 1.87 -1.20
CA THR A 138 10.18 0.72 -2.10
C THR A 138 9.63 -0.56 -1.48
N PHE A 139 9.85 -0.77 -0.17
CA PHE A 139 9.26 -1.91 0.54
C PHE A 139 7.73 -1.81 0.65
N TYR A 140 7.20 -0.65 0.99
CA TYR A 140 5.74 -0.44 1.04
C TYR A 140 5.10 -0.54 -0.34
N ASN A 141 5.83 -0.16 -1.40
CA ASN A 141 5.41 -0.40 -2.78
C ASN A 141 5.34 -1.90 -3.09
N ALA A 142 6.28 -2.72 -2.61
CA ALA A 142 6.21 -4.17 -2.80
C ALA A 142 4.95 -4.77 -2.17
N VAL A 143 4.53 -4.29 -0.99
CA VAL A 143 3.26 -4.72 -0.37
C VAL A 143 2.05 -4.35 -1.25
N ALA A 144 2.08 -3.19 -1.90
CA ALA A 144 1.05 -2.74 -2.84
C ALA A 144 1.11 -3.46 -4.21
N ASN A 145 2.26 -4.03 -4.56
CA ASN A 145 2.58 -4.66 -5.84
C ASN A 145 2.70 -6.19 -5.71
N ASP A 146 1.70 -6.79 -5.09
CA ASP A 146 1.56 -8.25 -4.93
C ASP A 146 2.80 -8.96 -4.36
N GLY A 147 3.56 -8.27 -3.51
CA GLY A 147 4.77 -8.78 -2.88
C GLY A 147 6.03 -8.65 -3.73
N VAL A 148 5.92 -8.16 -4.95
CA VAL A 148 7.08 -7.98 -5.85
C VAL A 148 7.76 -6.64 -5.59
N MET A 149 9.00 -6.69 -5.10
CA MET A 149 9.81 -5.50 -4.85
C MET A 149 10.58 -5.11 -6.11
N VAL A 150 10.29 -3.93 -6.62
CA VAL A 150 10.91 -3.39 -7.84
C VAL A 150 11.80 -2.19 -7.53
N LYS A 151 12.90 -2.06 -8.29
CA LYS A 151 13.80 -0.91 -8.18
C LYS A 151 13.11 0.36 -8.65
N PRO A 152 13.13 1.46 -7.89
CA PRO A 152 12.60 2.74 -8.34
C PRO A 152 13.27 3.18 -9.64
N ARG A 153 12.48 3.55 -10.64
CA ARG A 153 12.94 3.92 -11.95
C ARG A 153 12.65 5.40 -12.23
N LEU A 154 13.70 6.21 -12.36
CA LEU A 154 13.58 7.65 -12.62
C LEU A 154 13.31 7.97 -14.09
N LEU A 155 13.80 7.11 -15.00
CA LEU A 155 13.66 7.27 -16.45
C LEU A 155 12.87 6.09 -17.02
N LYS A 156 11.79 6.36 -17.72
CA LYS A 156 11.01 5.35 -18.44
C LYS A 156 11.56 5.10 -19.82
N GLN A 157 11.88 6.17 -20.53
CA GLN A 157 12.44 6.11 -21.89
C GLN A 157 13.15 7.41 -22.26
N ILE A 158 14.00 7.32 -23.26
CA ILE A 158 14.58 8.46 -24.00
C ILE A 158 13.96 8.41 -25.40
N SER A 159 13.49 9.54 -25.91
CA SER A 159 12.91 9.67 -27.25
C SER A 159 13.65 10.74 -28.04
N ASN A 160 13.68 10.60 -29.37
CA ASN A 160 14.16 11.63 -30.27
C ASN A 160 13.12 12.75 -30.47
N LEU A 161 13.46 13.77 -31.27
CA LEU A 161 12.57 14.90 -31.57
C LEU A 161 11.25 14.50 -32.24
N GLY A 162 11.18 13.31 -32.87
CA GLY A 162 9.97 12.74 -33.46
C GLY A 162 9.15 11.88 -32.48
N ASN A 163 9.44 11.95 -31.18
CA ASN A 163 8.81 11.12 -30.12
C ASN A 163 9.00 9.61 -30.28
N LEU A 164 9.89 9.17 -31.16
CA LEU A 164 10.23 7.76 -31.30
C LEU A 164 11.18 7.33 -30.17
N PRO A 165 10.86 6.28 -29.41
CA PRO A 165 11.72 5.81 -28.34
C PRO A 165 13.07 5.32 -28.88
N THR A 166 14.18 5.95 -28.46
CA THR A 166 15.55 5.52 -28.79
C THR A 166 16.11 4.55 -27.75
N LYS A 167 15.64 4.66 -26.50
CA LYS A 167 15.99 3.75 -25.41
C LYS A 167 14.84 3.62 -24.43
N ARG A 168 14.48 2.39 -24.08
CA ARG A 168 13.52 2.07 -23.00
C ARG A 168 14.25 1.41 -21.85
N PHE A 169 13.86 1.76 -20.63
CA PHE A 169 14.37 1.14 -19.40
C PHE A 169 13.34 0.14 -18.90
N SER A 170 13.72 -1.12 -18.75
CA SER A 170 12.86 -2.17 -18.22
C SER A 170 12.64 -2.01 -16.71
N VAL A 171 11.65 -2.72 -16.19
CA VAL A 171 11.46 -2.89 -14.74
C VAL A 171 12.54 -3.87 -14.25
N GLU A 172 13.22 -3.50 -13.16
CA GLU A 172 14.20 -4.34 -12.48
C GLU A 172 13.56 -4.84 -11.17
N VAL A 173 13.50 -6.16 -11.02
CA VAL A 173 12.95 -6.80 -9.81
C VAL A 173 14.09 -7.02 -8.82
N ILE A 174 13.96 -6.42 -7.62
CA ILE A 174 14.89 -6.59 -6.51
C ILE A 174 14.60 -7.91 -5.76
N ASN A 175 13.33 -8.13 -5.46
CA ASN A 175 12.86 -9.34 -4.79
C ASN A 175 11.52 -9.77 -5.42
N PRO A 176 11.43 -10.98 -5.97
CA PRO A 176 10.20 -11.46 -6.61
C PRO A 176 9.07 -11.75 -5.63
N SER A 177 9.37 -11.91 -4.34
CA SER A 177 8.34 -12.14 -3.31
C SER A 177 8.91 -11.84 -1.92
N ILE A 178 8.44 -10.76 -1.30
CA ILE A 178 8.84 -10.37 0.07
C ILE A 178 8.20 -11.25 1.15
N CYS A 179 7.11 -11.93 0.84
CA CYS A 179 6.40 -12.88 1.71
C CYS A 179 5.40 -13.69 0.89
N SER A 180 4.80 -14.71 1.49
CA SER A 180 3.72 -15.50 0.89
C SER A 180 2.45 -14.67 0.67
N LYS A 181 1.62 -15.08 -0.29
CA LYS A 181 0.37 -14.40 -0.60
C LYS A 181 -0.60 -14.32 0.60
N PRO A 182 -0.79 -15.37 1.42
CA PRO A 182 -1.63 -15.27 2.62
C PRO A 182 -1.15 -14.23 3.63
N THR A 183 0.17 -14.14 3.85
CA THR A 183 0.78 -13.12 4.71
C THR A 183 0.56 -11.71 4.13
N LEU A 184 0.74 -11.57 2.82
CA LEU A 184 0.55 -10.31 2.12
C LEU A 184 -0.89 -9.78 2.28
N GLU A 185 -1.89 -10.62 2.05
CA GLU A 185 -3.31 -10.26 2.19
C GLU A 185 -3.65 -9.79 3.62
N LYS A 186 -3.09 -10.48 4.64
CA LYS A 186 -3.28 -10.09 6.04
C LYS A 186 -2.68 -8.71 6.34
N VAL A 187 -1.46 -8.45 5.92
CA VAL A 187 -0.82 -7.14 6.20
C VAL A 187 -1.41 -6.01 5.37
N GLN A 188 -1.86 -6.26 4.14
CA GLN A 188 -2.63 -5.29 3.34
C GLN A 188 -3.91 -4.89 4.06
N LYS A 189 -4.64 -5.87 4.61
CA LYS A 189 -5.84 -5.62 5.42
C LYS A 189 -5.54 -4.81 6.68
N MET A 190 -4.46 -5.13 7.41
CA MET A 190 -4.02 -4.36 8.57
C MET A 190 -3.66 -2.92 8.19
N MET A 191 -2.94 -2.71 7.10
CA MET A 191 -2.59 -1.37 6.61
C MET A 191 -3.82 -0.56 6.18
N PHE A 192 -4.81 -1.21 5.57
CA PHE A 192 -6.09 -0.58 5.27
C PHE A 192 -6.82 -0.19 6.57
N ASN A 193 -6.86 -1.07 7.56
CA ASN A 193 -7.50 -0.84 8.85
C ASN A 193 -6.85 0.31 9.64
N VAL A 194 -5.54 0.57 9.49
CA VAL A 194 -4.88 1.76 10.06
C VAL A 194 -5.61 3.05 9.69
N VAL A 195 -6.18 3.12 8.49
CA VAL A 195 -6.92 4.29 7.99
C VAL A 195 -8.44 4.11 8.18
N ASP A 196 -8.96 2.92 7.94
CA ASP A 196 -10.41 2.67 7.92
C ASP A 196 -11.02 2.63 9.32
N LYS A 197 -10.39 1.95 10.27
CA LYS A 197 -10.93 1.72 11.60
C LYS A 197 -10.80 2.94 12.51
N LYS A 198 -11.82 3.19 13.35
CA LYS A 198 -11.85 4.33 14.30
C LYS A 198 -10.67 4.35 15.27
N TRP A 199 -10.11 3.17 15.59
CA TRP A 199 -8.92 3.04 16.45
C TRP A 199 -7.60 3.16 15.72
N GLY A 200 -7.62 3.09 14.37
CA GLY A 200 -6.40 3.15 13.56
C GLY A 200 -5.71 4.51 13.65
N THR A 201 -4.38 4.48 13.71
CA THR A 201 -3.58 5.73 13.86
C THR A 201 -3.72 6.68 12.69
N GLY A 202 -4.13 6.20 11.52
CA GLY A 202 -4.37 6.99 10.31
C GLY A 202 -5.84 7.36 10.09
N HIS A 203 -6.75 7.08 11.04
CA HIS A 203 -8.19 7.29 10.82
C HIS A 203 -8.55 8.71 10.41
N GLY A 204 -7.82 9.72 10.88
CA GLY A 204 -8.06 11.13 10.53
C GLY A 204 -7.95 11.45 9.03
N ILE A 205 -7.32 10.58 8.24
CA ILE A 205 -7.25 10.76 6.79
C ILE A 205 -8.27 9.90 6.03
N LYS A 206 -9.12 9.13 6.69
CA LYS A 206 -10.16 8.35 6.01
C LYS A 206 -10.95 9.22 5.04
N ASP A 207 -11.22 8.69 3.87
CA ASP A 207 -11.97 9.38 2.82
C ASP A 207 -13.02 8.43 2.23
N PRO A 208 -14.27 8.88 2.02
CA PRO A 208 -15.33 8.02 1.51
C PRO A 208 -15.15 7.63 0.03
N LEU A 209 -14.43 8.46 -0.75
CA LEU A 209 -14.26 8.27 -2.20
C LEU A 209 -12.92 7.61 -2.55
N LEU A 210 -11.91 7.75 -1.68
CA LEU A 210 -10.58 7.22 -1.93
C LEU A 210 -10.11 6.35 -0.75
N LYS A 211 -10.14 5.04 -0.93
CA LYS A 211 -9.58 4.10 0.03
C LYS A 211 -8.05 4.23 0.04
N MET A 212 -7.47 4.36 1.22
CA MET A 212 -6.04 4.46 1.42
C MET A 212 -5.58 3.42 2.44
N ALA A 213 -4.40 2.89 2.25
CA ALA A 213 -3.74 1.98 3.19
C ALA A 213 -2.35 2.53 3.53
N GLY A 214 -1.90 2.35 4.77
CA GLY A 214 -0.57 2.85 5.13
C GLY A 214 -0.25 2.70 6.61
N LYS A 215 0.84 3.33 7.02
CA LYS A 215 1.35 3.30 8.39
C LYS A 215 1.91 4.66 8.77
N THR A 216 1.59 5.10 9.98
CA THR A 216 2.21 6.27 10.63
C THR A 216 3.57 5.92 11.21
N GLY A 217 4.52 6.83 11.11
CA GLY A 217 5.80 6.78 11.80
C GLY A 217 6.02 8.05 12.63
N THR A 218 6.64 7.88 13.79
CA THR A 218 7.12 8.99 14.61
C THR A 218 8.36 8.49 15.34
N CYS A 219 9.49 9.07 15.03
CA CYS A 219 10.76 8.71 15.59
C CYS A 219 11.37 9.89 16.34
N GLN A 220 11.90 9.65 17.51
CA GLN A 220 12.72 10.63 18.23
C GLN A 220 14.14 10.63 17.63
N VAL A 221 14.72 11.79 17.51
CA VAL A 221 16.10 11.98 17.07
C VAL A 221 16.83 12.93 18.02
N ASP A 222 18.16 12.91 17.98
CA ASP A 222 18.99 13.78 18.82
C ASP A 222 18.81 13.52 20.33
N TYR A 223 18.76 12.22 20.75
CA TYR A 223 18.53 11.80 22.16
C TYR A 223 19.51 12.38 23.18
N THR A 224 20.68 12.81 22.76
CA THR A 224 21.73 13.37 23.60
C THR A 224 21.63 14.88 23.78
N LYS A 225 20.68 15.53 23.08
CA LYS A 225 20.46 16.97 23.19
C LYS A 225 19.39 17.28 24.22
N ASP A 226 19.49 18.45 24.84
CA ASP A 226 18.50 18.91 25.83
C ASP A 226 17.09 19.00 25.24
N GLU A 227 16.99 19.19 23.93
CA GLU A 227 15.71 19.27 23.22
C GLU A 227 15.55 18.09 22.23
N VAL A 228 14.68 17.14 22.57
CA VAL A 228 14.31 16.02 21.71
C VAL A 228 13.64 16.55 20.43
N GLN A 229 14.14 16.12 19.29
CA GLN A 229 13.54 16.39 17.98
C GLN A 229 12.81 15.14 17.45
N TYR A 230 11.98 15.32 16.43
CA TYR A 230 11.20 14.26 15.84
C TYR A 230 11.36 14.20 14.33
N VAL A 231 11.28 13.00 13.77
CA VAL A 231 10.98 12.75 12.36
C VAL A 231 9.63 12.05 12.30
N SER A 232 8.70 12.64 11.59
CA SER A 232 7.32 12.18 11.50
C SER A 232 7.00 11.78 10.08
N SER A 233 6.39 10.62 9.89
CA SER A 233 6.14 10.09 8.56
C SER A 233 4.77 9.45 8.43
N PHE A 234 4.31 9.36 7.20
CA PHE A 234 3.24 8.48 6.76
C PHE A 234 3.65 7.86 5.42
N VAL A 235 3.57 6.55 5.32
CA VAL A 235 3.88 5.80 4.10
C VAL A 235 2.74 4.85 3.80
N GLY A 236 2.37 4.75 2.52
CA GLY A 236 1.27 3.91 2.10
C GLY A 236 1.00 3.97 0.62
N TYR A 237 -0.19 3.50 0.22
CA TYR A 237 -0.60 3.42 -1.18
C TYR A 237 -2.09 3.70 -1.35
N PHE A 238 -2.46 4.03 -2.57
CA PHE A 238 -3.84 4.32 -2.97
C PHE A 238 -4.05 4.06 -4.48
N PRO A 239 -5.33 3.71 -4.89
CA PRO A 239 -6.42 3.20 -4.06
C PRO A 239 -6.01 1.94 -3.31
N ALA A 240 -6.59 1.65 -2.15
CA ALA A 240 -6.18 0.49 -1.34
C ALA A 240 -6.66 -0.85 -1.89
N ASP A 241 -7.76 -0.85 -2.64
CA ASP A 241 -8.39 -2.02 -3.26
C ASP A 241 -7.80 -2.35 -4.64
N ALA A 242 -7.21 -1.38 -5.32
CA ALA A 242 -6.52 -1.56 -6.60
C ALA A 242 -5.31 -0.61 -6.64
N PRO A 243 -4.19 -0.93 -5.98
CA PRO A 243 -3.08 -0.02 -5.81
C PRO A 243 -2.48 0.45 -7.14
N LYS A 244 -2.41 1.77 -7.31
CA LYS A 244 -1.78 2.41 -8.49
C LYS A 244 -0.59 3.29 -8.10
N TYR A 245 -0.62 3.84 -6.88
CA TYR A 245 0.39 4.78 -6.40
C TYR A 245 0.79 4.44 -4.97
N SER A 246 2.08 4.49 -4.71
CA SER A 246 2.65 4.53 -3.36
C SER A 246 3.26 5.88 -3.08
N CYS A 247 3.16 6.35 -1.85
CA CYS A 247 3.66 7.65 -1.43
C CYS A 247 4.19 7.59 -0.01
N MET A 248 5.24 8.33 0.26
CA MET A 248 5.76 8.58 1.61
C MET A 248 5.92 10.07 1.83
N VAL A 249 5.43 10.54 2.96
CA VAL A 249 5.62 11.91 3.45
C VAL A 249 6.48 11.85 4.69
N VAL A 250 7.58 12.60 4.71
CA VAL A 250 8.48 12.71 5.85
C VAL A 250 8.60 14.19 6.24
N VAL A 251 8.35 14.48 7.50
CA VAL A 251 8.48 15.82 8.08
C VAL A 251 9.58 15.79 9.11
N HIS A 252 10.70 16.42 8.80
CA HIS A 252 11.82 16.59 9.70
C HIS A 252 11.57 17.77 10.64
N ARG A 253 11.80 17.54 11.94
CA ARG A 253 11.71 18.60 12.99
C ARG A 253 10.37 19.34 12.95
N PRO A 254 9.23 18.64 13.04
CA PRO A 254 7.93 19.29 13.08
C PRO A 254 7.83 20.25 14.27
N ASN A 255 7.02 21.30 14.12
CA ASN A 255 6.78 22.23 15.22
C ASN A 255 5.96 21.53 16.32
N LYS A 256 6.59 21.26 17.47
CA LYS A 256 5.99 20.52 18.59
C LYS A 256 4.71 21.17 19.13
N GLN A 257 4.57 22.49 19.07
CA GLN A 257 3.37 23.19 19.53
C GLN A 257 2.16 22.92 18.62
N LYS A 258 2.40 22.68 17.32
CA LYS A 258 1.36 22.34 16.34
C LYS A 258 1.12 20.83 16.22
N GLY A 259 2.02 20.01 16.78
CA GLY A 259 1.96 18.55 16.75
C GLY A 259 3.22 17.94 16.11
N TYR A 260 3.52 16.70 16.49
CA TYR A 260 4.71 15.99 15.99
C TYR A 260 4.44 14.52 15.63
N TYR A 261 3.22 14.03 15.80
CA TYR A 261 2.89 12.68 15.36
C TYR A 261 2.71 12.60 13.84
N GLY A 262 3.18 11.51 13.24
CA GLY A 262 2.98 11.27 11.80
C GLY A 262 1.52 11.34 11.37
N ALA A 263 0.59 10.91 12.24
CA ALA A 263 -0.84 11.06 12.05
C ALA A 263 -1.30 12.53 11.91
N THR A 264 -0.63 13.45 12.59
CA THR A 264 -1.03 14.86 12.65
C THR A 264 -0.36 15.70 11.58
N VAL A 265 0.93 15.42 11.25
CA VAL A 265 1.71 16.31 10.38
C VAL A 265 2.01 15.71 9.00
N ALA A 266 2.14 14.38 8.87
CA ALA A 266 2.47 13.73 7.60
C ALA A 266 1.24 13.13 6.90
N ALA A 267 0.36 12.46 7.63
CA ALA A 267 -0.82 11.81 7.06
C ALA A 267 -1.77 12.80 6.34
N PRO A 268 -2.07 14.01 6.84
CA PRO A 268 -2.90 14.97 6.11
C PRO A 268 -2.29 15.40 4.77
N VAL A 269 -0.96 15.54 4.71
CA VAL A 269 -0.24 15.87 3.46
C VAL A 269 -0.36 14.71 2.48
N PHE A 270 -0.16 13.46 2.95
CA PHE A 270 -0.38 12.26 2.14
C PHE A 270 -1.80 12.24 1.55
N LYS A 271 -2.84 12.47 2.36
CA LYS A 271 -4.24 12.54 1.88
C LYS A 271 -4.41 13.60 0.79
N THR A 272 -3.82 14.78 0.99
CA THR A 272 -3.92 15.89 0.01
C THR A 272 -3.28 15.51 -1.32
N ILE A 273 -2.09 14.89 -1.29
CA ILE A 273 -1.39 14.37 -2.47
C ILE A 273 -2.24 13.29 -3.15
N ALA A 274 -2.71 12.31 -2.37
CA ALA A 274 -3.50 11.20 -2.89
C ALA A 274 -4.79 11.69 -3.58
N LYS A 275 -5.52 12.61 -2.96
CA LYS A 275 -6.73 13.23 -3.56
C LYS A 275 -6.42 14.03 -4.82
N LYS A 276 -5.33 14.81 -4.81
CA LYS A 276 -4.93 15.60 -5.99
C LYS A 276 -4.61 14.69 -7.17
N ILE A 277 -3.84 13.61 -6.95
CA ILE A 277 -3.53 12.63 -7.99
C ILE A 277 -4.82 11.92 -8.45
N TYR A 278 -5.61 11.40 -7.52
CA TYR A 278 -6.85 10.68 -7.84
C TYR A 278 -7.83 11.52 -8.65
N ASN A 279 -8.02 12.78 -8.29
CA ASN A 279 -8.92 13.70 -8.99
C ASN A 279 -8.37 14.18 -10.34
N SER A 280 -7.05 14.11 -10.57
CA SER A 280 -6.43 14.48 -11.85
C SER A 280 -6.34 13.33 -12.84
N LEU A 281 -6.62 12.10 -12.40
CA LEU A 281 -6.78 11.00 -13.32
C LEU A 281 -8.03 11.23 -14.16
N PRO A 282 -8.02 10.90 -15.47
CA PRO A 282 -9.25 10.69 -16.19
C PRO A 282 -10.06 9.76 -15.31
N GLN A 283 -11.20 10.20 -14.85
CA GLN A 283 -12.13 9.27 -14.22
C GLN A 283 -12.46 8.27 -15.33
N GLU A 284 -11.84 7.10 -15.29
CA GLU A 284 -12.53 5.93 -15.77
C GLU A 284 -13.84 5.99 -14.99
N VAL A 285 -14.88 6.40 -15.66
CA VAL A 285 -16.24 6.22 -15.20
C VAL A 285 -16.30 4.72 -15.05
N HIS A 286 -16.03 4.22 -13.82
CA HIS A 286 -16.54 2.93 -13.42
C HIS A 286 -18.06 3.14 -13.38
N LEU A 287 -18.62 3.24 -14.57
CA LEU A 287 -19.99 2.84 -14.80
C LEU A 287 -19.99 1.48 -14.14
N ASN A 288 -20.75 1.36 -13.09
CA ASN A 288 -20.95 0.14 -12.35
C ASN A 288 -21.50 -0.86 -13.41
N ASN A 289 -20.56 -1.49 -14.16
CA ASN A 289 -20.90 -2.39 -15.26
C ASN A 289 -21.86 -3.47 -14.76
N ALA A 290 -21.71 -3.87 -13.46
CA ALA A 290 -22.67 -4.74 -12.81
C ALA A 290 -24.09 -4.15 -12.69
N ALA A 291 -24.24 -2.85 -12.40
CA ALA A 291 -25.58 -2.24 -12.32
C ALA A 291 -26.16 -1.95 -13.72
N ILE A 292 -25.30 -1.57 -14.67
CA ILE A 292 -25.72 -1.37 -16.07
C ILE A 292 -25.98 -2.73 -16.73
N LEU A 293 -25.12 -3.73 -16.55
CA LEU A 293 -25.35 -5.09 -17.00
C LEU A 293 -26.63 -5.68 -16.38
N SER A 294 -26.85 -5.51 -15.05
CA SER A 294 -28.09 -5.99 -14.42
C SER A 294 -29.34 -5.23 -14.87
N THR A 295 -29.21 -3.97 -15.26
CA THR A 295 -30.32 -3.19 -15.83
C THR A 295 -30.56 -3.59 -17.28
N LEU A 296 -29.49 -3.79 -18.06
CA LEU A 296 -29.58 -4.26 -19.46
C LEU A 296 -29.99 -5.74 -19.53
N GLU A 297 -29.56 -6.59 -18.59
CA GLU A 297 -30.04 -7.97 -18.47
C GLU A 297 -31.51 -8.04 -18.04
N LYS A 298 -31.98 -7.12 -17.19
CA LYS A 298 -33.42 -6.98 -16.88
C LYS A 298 -34.21 -6.48 -18.06
N GLU A 299 -33.72 -5.49 -18.80
CA GLU A 299 -34.37 -5.00 -20.02
C GLU A 299 -34.36 -6.05 -21.13
N ALA A 300 -33.26 -6.80 -21.29
CA ALA A 300 -33.16 -7.93 -22.23
C ALA A 300 -34.04 -9.11 -21.81
N SER A 301 -34.18 -9.40 -20.52
CA SER A 301 -35.08 -10.46 -20.01
C SER A 301 -36.57 -10.08 -20.07
N MET A 302 -36.89 -8.78 -20.06
CA MET A 302 -38.27 -8.29 -20.26
C MET A 302 -38.63 -8.15 -21.72
N ALA A 303 -37.65 -8.06 -22.62
CA ALA A 303 -37.82 -7.93 -24.06
C ALA A 303 -37.76 -9.28 -24.78
N GLY A 304 -38.10 -10.40 -24.24
CA GLY A 304 -38.26 -11.73 -24.84
C GLY A 304 -38.00 -11.89 -26.36
N ASP A 305 -37.08 -11.12 -26.96
CA ASP A 305 -36.88 -11.08 -28.41
C ASP A 305 -35.45 -10.61 -28.78
N GLU A 306 -34.93 -11.14 -29.85
CA GLU A 306 -33.63 -10.92 -30.52
C GLU A 306 -33.37 -9.47 -30.99
N SER A 307 -33.78 -8.45 -30.23
CA SER A 307 -33.68 -7.06 -30.62
C SER A 307 -32.33 -6.42 -30.31
N VAL A 308 -31.82 -5.61 -31.25
CA VAL A 308 -30.53 -4.91 -31.11
C VAL A 308 -30.60 -3.86 -30.00
N PRO A 309 -29.67 -3.85 -29.01
CA PRO A 309 -29.60 -2.85 -27.98
C PRO A 309 -29.11 -1.50 -28.55
N ASN A 310 -29.36 -0.40 -27.82
CA ASN A 310 -28.77 0.89 -28.13
C ASN A 310 -27.35 0.97 -27.53
N VAL A 311 -26.33 1.00 -28.38
CA VAL A 311 -24.90 1.11 -27.98
C VAL A 311 -24.30 2.49 -28.29
N THR A 312 -25.12 3.46 -28.74
CA THR A 312 -24.64 4.82 -29.01
C THR A 312 -24.17 5.50 -27.73
N GLY A 313 -22.99 6.11 -27.76
CA GLY A 313 -22.35 6.74 -26.61
C GLY A 313 -21.42 5.81 -25.79
N MET A 314 -21.43 4.50 -26.07
CA MET A 314 -20.57 3.52 -25.39
C MET A 314 -19.12 3.56 -25.92
N GLU A 315 -18.20 3.11 -25.09
CA GLU A 315 -16.82 2.80 -25.53
C GLU A 315 -16.85 1.59 -26.45
N PRO A 316 -15.99 1.54 -27.50
CA PRO A 316 -16.03 0.49 -28.52
C PRO A 316 -15.91 -0.93 -27.93
N GLU A 317 -15.01 -1.14 -26.98
CA GLU A 317 -14.80 -2.44 -26.35
C GLU A 317 -16.06 -2.94 -25.63
N SER A 318 -16.71 -2.06 -24.87
CA SER A 318 -17.95 -2.39 -24.14
C SER A 318 -19.13 -2.66 -25.09
N ALA A 319 -19.22 -1.91 -26.19
CA ALA A 319 -20.26 -2.12 -27.20
C ALA A 319 -20.07 -3.44 -27.96
N VAL A 320 -18.82 -3.80 -28.27
CA VAL A 320 -18.47 -5.07 -28.91
C VAL A 320 -18.81 -6.24 -27.99
N GLU A 321 -18.36 -6.19 -26.73
CA GLU A 321 -18.59 -7.24 -25.73
C GLU A 321 -20.08 -7.51 -25.51
N LEU A 322 -20.90 -6.45 -25.43
CA LEU A 322 -22.36 -6.56 -25.29
C LEU A 322 -23.00 -7.21 -26.51
N LEU A 323 -22.64 -6.77 -27.72
CA LEU A 323 -23.22 -7.27 -28.97
C LEU A 323 -22.75 -8.70 -29.27
N ASP A 324 -21.48 -9.04 -29.01
CA ASP A 324 -20.95 -10.40 -29.15
C ASP A 324 -21.63 -11.36 -28.19
N ALA A 325 -21.89 -10.96 -26.93
CA ALA A 325 -22.65 -11.76 -25.96
C ALA A 325 -24.09 -12.07 -26.43
N MET A 326 -24.66 -11.20 -27.28
CA MET A 326 -25.97 -11.39 -27.92
C MET A 326 -25.87 -12.11 -29.28
N GLY A 327 -24.66 -12.55 -29.67
CA GLY A 327 -24.41 -13.28 -30.91
C GLY A 327 -24.36 -12.40 -32.17
N TRP A 328 -24.01 -11.11 -32.02
CA TRP A 328 -23.82 -10.19 -33.15
C TRP A 328 -22.33 -10.12 -33.53
N GLU A 329 -22.04 -10.21 -34.81
CA GLU A 329 -20.73 -9.92 -35.38
C GLU A 329 -20.59 -8.39 -35.57
N VAL A 330 -19.61 -7.78 -34.85
CA VAL A 330 -19.43 -6.33 -34.80
C VAL A 330 -18.32 -5.87 -35.72
N GLN A 331 -18.62 -4.87 -36.57
CA GLN A 331 -17.61 -4.17 -37.37
C GLN A 331 -17.47 -2.74 -36.86
N LEU A 332 -16.22 -2.28 -36.66
CA LEU A 332 -15.91 -0.93 -36.18
C LEU A 332 -15.38 -0.07 -37.32
N LYS A 333 -15.83 1.20 -37.41
CA LYS A 333 -15.33 2.19 -38.34
C LYS A 333 -15.09 3.52 -37.63
N GLY A 334 -13.85 3.99 -37.57
CA GLY A 334 -13.46 5.24 -36.91
C GLY A 334 -12.65 5.02 -35.64
N LYS A 335 -12.56 6.04 -34.78
CA LYS A 335 -11.89 6.00 -33.46
C LYS A 335 -12.67 6.89 -32.49
N GLY A 336 -12.74 6.52 -31.22
CA GLY A 336 -13.48 7.21 -30.18
C GLY A 336 -14.73 6.45 -29.77
N LYS A 337 -15.76 7.13 -29.28
CA LYS A 337 -17.01 6.50 -28.83
C LYS A 337 -17.93 6.13 -29.98
N VAL A 338 -18.85 5.20 -29.75
CA VAL A 338 -19.88 4.86 -30.70
C VAL A 338 -20.84 6.05 -30.90
N VAL A 339 -20.80 6.65 -32.05
CA VAL A 339 -21.73 7.76 -32.41
C VAL A 339 -22.92 7.29 -33.20
N ARG A 340 -22.83 6.13 -33.87
CA ARG A 340 -23.90 5.57 -34.67
C ARG A 340 -23.79 4.06 -34.81
N GLN A 341 -24.93 3.38 -34.85
CA GLN A 341 -25.04 1.95 -35.16
C GLN A 341 -25.87 1.76 -36.43
N SER A 342 -25.48 0.79 -37.26
CA SER A 342 -26.12 0.56 -38.57
C SER A 342 -27.55 -0.01 -38.46
N ILE A 343 -27.87 -0.67 -37.37
CA ILE A 343 -29.19 -1.23 -37.08
C ILE A 343 -29.81 -0.42 -35.94
N LYS A 344 -31.01 0.09 -36.12
CA LYS A 344 -31.69 0.88 -35.08
C LYS A 344 -32.01 0.02 -33.86
N PRO A 345 -31.83 0.57 -32.62
CA PRO A 345 -32.24 -0.10 -31.40
C PRO A 345 -33.67 -0.64 -31.46
N GLY A 346 -33.91 -1.83 -30.91
CA GLY A 346 -35.22 -2.47 -30.88
C GLY A 346 -35.64 -3.21 -32.17
N LYS A 347 -34.81 -3.24 -33.21
CA LYS A 347 -35.08 -4.08 -34.40
C LYS A 347 -34.50 -5.48 -34.23
N THR A 348 -35.26 -6.49 -34.67
CA THR A 348 -34.86 -7.88 -34.77
C THR A 348 -34.05 -8.16 -36.04
N ALA A 349 -33.06 -9.06 -35.96
CA ALA A 349 -32.23 -9.43 -37.10
C ALA A 349 -32.96 -10.39 -38.03
N THR A 350 -32.94 -10.10 -39.34
CA THR A 350 -33.68 -10.89 -40.32
C THR A 350 -32.87 -11.99 -41.02
N SER A 351 -31.51 -12.08 -40.90
CA SER A 351 -30.74 -13.23 -41.43
C SER A 351 -29.24 -13.25 -41.23
N LYS A 352 -28.55 -12.13 -40.98
CA LYS A 352 -27.14 -12.08 -40.56
C LYS A 352 -27.04 -11.13 -39.39
N LYS A 353 -26.55 -11.62 -38.24
CA LYS A 353 -26.33 -10.82 -37.05
C LYS A 353 -25.02 -10.04 -37.16
N THR A 354 -24.87 -9.18 -38.21
CA THR A 354 -23.72 -8.30 -38.39
C THR A 354 -24.12 -6.85 -38.22
N ILE A 355 -23.44 -6.10 -37.36
CA ILE A 355 -23.72 -4.68 -37.10
C ILE A 355 -22.45 -3.83 -37.27
N LEU A 356 -22.56 -2.71 -37.96
CA LEU A 356 -21.48 -1.72 -38.09
C LEU A 356 -21.68 -0.60 -37.06
N LEU A 357 -20.65 -0.31 -36.31
CA LEU A 357 -20.56 0.82 -35.38
C LEU A 357 -19.64 1.89 -35.94
N GLU A 358 -20.12 3.11 -36.05
CA GLU A 358 -19.33 4.28 -36.41
C GLU A 358 -18.87 4.97 -35.13
N LEU A 359 -17.56 5.28 -35.07
CA LEU A 359 -16.88 5.86 -33.92
C LEU A 359 -16.40 7.28 -34.27
N SER A 360 -16.48 8.19 -33.28
CA SER A 360 -15.97 9.55 -33.40
C SER A 360 -15.56 10.13 -32.05
#